data_11c1101a7f9dc94f06177a3408ab2d53
#
_entry.id   11c1101a7f9dc94f06177a3408ab2d53
#
_cell.length_a   1.000
_cell.length_b   1.000
_cell.length_c   1.000
_cell.angle_alpha   90.00
_cell.angle_beta   90.00
_cell.angle_gamma   90.00
#
_symmetry.space_group_name_H-M   'P 1'
#
loop_
_entity.id
_entity.type
_entity.pdbx_description
1 polymer ?
#
loop_
_entity_poly.entity_id
_entity_poly.type
_entity_poly.pdbx_seq_one_letter_code
_entity_poly.pdbx_strand_id
1 'polypeptide(L)' 'MIFEKLAQLIAEQFNVDADSITMETSFADDLNADSVDIVDLSMALEEEFNIDELGEEEASSISTVGDLVRFLQSK' A
#
# COMPACT_ATOMS: atom_id res chain seq x y z
N MET A 1 6.28 12.78 4.68
CA MET A 1 6.87 11.91 3.64
C MET A 1 5.88 10.82 3.26
N ILE A 2 5.89 10.44 2.01
CA ILE A 2 4.94 9.46 1.48
C ILE A 2 5.04 8.13 2.22
N PHE A 3 6.25 7.66 2.46
CA PHE A 3 6.43 6.37 3.12
C PHE A 3 5.82 6.34 4.52
N GLU A 4 6.06 7.37 5.30
CA GLU A 4 5.53 7.41 6.67
C GLU A 4 4.00 7.38 6.68
N LYS A 5 3.39 8.18 5.83
CA LYS A 5 1.95 8.23 5.72
C LYS A 5 1.39 6.92 5.22
N LEU A 6 2.05 6.33 4.23
CA LEU A 6 1.66 5.04 3.69
C LEU A 6 1.78 3.95 4.73
N ALA A 7 2.86 3.95 5.50
CA ALA A 7 3.04 2.96 6.55
C ALA A 7 1.95 3.03 7.59
N GLN A 8 1.52 4.23 7.96
CA GLN A 8 0.42 4.40 8.91
C GLN A 8 -0.89 3.86 8.35
N LEU A 9 -1.17 4.13 7.09
CA LEU A 9 -2.38 3.61 6.44
C LEU A 9 -2.36 2.08 6.41
N ILE A 10 -1.23 1.51 6.04
CA ILE A 10 -1.09 0.06 5.98
C ILE A 10 -1.24 -0.54 7.38
N ALA A 11 -0.64 0.09 8.37
CA ALA A 11 -0.74 -0.38 9.75
C ALA A 11 -2.18 -0.44 10.22
N GLU A 12 -2.96 0.59 9.90
CA GLU A 12 -4.37 0.63 10.25
C GLU A 12 -5.19 -0.41 9.49
N GLN A 13 -4.89 -0.55 8.19
CA GLN A 13 -5.65 -1.45 7.33
C GLN A 13 -5.42 -2.91 7.71
N PHE A 14 -4.19 -3.26 8.05
CA PHE A 14 -3.82 -4.65 8.34
C PHE A 14 -3.63 -4.92 9.83
N ASN A 15 -3.84 -3.93 10.67
CA ASN A 15 -3.74 -4.05 12.12
C ASN A 15 -2.35 -4.52 12.56
N VAL A 16 -1.34 -3.88 12.05
CA VAL A 16 0.06 -4.14 12.40
C VAL A 16 0.73 -2.85 12.82
N ASP A 17 1.92 -2.95 13.42
CA ASP A 17 2.67 -1.76 13.81
C ASP A 17 3.28 -1.07 12.59
N ALA A 18 3.12 0.25 12.52
CA ALA A 18 3.74 1.02 11.45
C ALA A 18 5.25 0.90 11.48
N ASP A 19 5.84 0.74 12.66
CA ASP A 19 7.29 0.60 12.81
C ASP A 19 7.82 -0.70 12.21
N SER A 20 6.96 -1.70 12.06
CA SER A 20 7.36 -2.98 11.47
C SER A 20 7.32 -2.96 9.95
N ILE A 21 6.78 -1.90 9.37
CA ILE A 21 6.62 -1.79 7.92
C ILE A 21 7.86 -1.13 7.32
N THR A 22 8.43 -1.78 6.29
CA THR A 22 9.60 -1.25 5.57
C THR A 22 9.30 -1.27 4.07
N MET A 23 10.22 -0.71 3.31
CA MET A 23 10.09 -0.74 1.84
C MET A 23 10.10 -2.16 1.29
N GLU A 24 10.70 -3.09 2.03
CA GLU A 24 10.80 -4.48 1.61
C GLU A 24 9.63 -5.34 2.07
N THR A 25 8.75 -4.80 2.91
CA THR A 25 7.59 -5.54 3.41
C THR A 25 6.73 -5.99 2.24
N SER A 26 6.46 -7.30 2.18
CA SER A 26 5.63 -7.88 1.13
C SER A 26 4.19 -7.93 1.58
N PHE A 27 3.28 -7.47 0.73
CA PHE A 27 1.85 -7.52 1.06
C PHE A 27 1.36 -8.95 1.20
N ALA A 28 1.81 -9.84 0.31
CA ALA A 28 1.36 -11.23 0.34
C ALA A 28 2.04 -12.04 1.44
N ASP A 29 3.36 -11.91 1.56
CA ASP A 29 4.15 -12.75 2.47
C ASP A 29 4.17 -12.23 3.90
N ASP A 30 4.33 -10.93 4.06
CA ASP A 30 4.48 -10.34 5.39
C ASP A 30 3.16 -9.90 6.00
N LEU A 31 2.27 -9.37 5.19
CA LEU A 31 0.97 -8.87 5.65
C LEU A 31 -0.16 -9.84 5.37
N ASN A 32 0.13 -10.90 4.65
CA ASN A 32 -0.87 -11.92 4.30
C ASN A 32 -2.10 -11.30 3.63
N ALA A 33 -1.87 -10.33 2.77
CA ALA A 33 -2.94 -9.62 2.08
C ALA A 33 -3.43 -10.41 0.88
N ASP A 34 -4.73 -10.43 0.68
CA ASP A 34 -5.30 -11.03 -0.53
C ASP A 34 -5.81 -9.91 -1.46
N SER A 35 -6.49 -10.30 -2.54
CA SER A 35 -6.98 -9.34 -3.53
C SER A 35 -7.93 -8.31 -2.93
N VAL A 36 -8.77 -8.74 -2.01
CA VAL A 36 -9.75 -7.84 -1.37
C VAL A 36 -9.02 -6.81 -0.50
N ASP A 37 -8.02 -7.26 0.24
CA ASP A 37 -7.24 -6.37 1.08
C ASP A 37 -6.54 -5.30 0.25
N ILE A 38 -6.00 -5.70 -0.89
CA ILE A 38 -5.31 -4.75 -1.79
C ILE A 38 -6.31 -3.74 -2.36
N VAL A 39 -7.50 -4.18 -2.73
CA VAL A 39 -8.53 -3.27 -3.24
C VAL A 39 -8.94 -2.27 -2.16
N ASP A 40 -9.16 -2.74 -0.95
CA ASP A 40 -9.51 -1.85 0.16
C ASP A 40 -8.41 -0.83 0.43
N LEU A 41 -7.17 -1.26 0.40
CA LEU A 41 -6.04 -0.37 0.58
C LEU A 41 -5.96 0.66 -0.54
N SER A 42 -6.21 0.23 -1.77
CA SER A 42 -6.22 1.14 -2.93
C SER A 42 -7.22 2.26 -2.75
N MET A 43 -8.42 1.93 -2.27
CA MET A 43 -9.46 2.93 -2.04
C MET A 43 -9.03 3.95 -0.98
N ALA A 44 -8.41 3.46 0.10
CA ALA A 44 -7.91 4.35 1.15
C ALA A 44 -6.82 5.27 0.61
N LEU A 45 -5.96 4.75 -0.24
CA LEU A 45 -4.89 5.53 -0.86
C LEU A 45 -5.44 6.62 -1.78
N GLU A 46 -6.47 6.30 -2.54
CA GLU A 46 -7.10 7.28 -3.43
C GLU A 46 -7.61 8.47 -2.64
N GLU A 47 -8.23 8.22 -1.50
CA GLU A 47 -8.76 9.28 -0.66
C GLU A 47 -7.65 10.06 0.04
N GLU A 48 -6.68 9.35 0.59
CA GLU A 48 -5.65 9.98 1.41
C GLU A 48 -4.66 10.79 0.58
N PHE A 49 -4.28 10.29 -0.58
CA PHE A 49 -3.31 10.95 -1.44
C PHE A 49 -3.94 11.69 -2.62
N ASN A 50 -5.26 11.63 -2.71
CA ASN A 50 -6.01 12.33 -3.76
C ASN A 50 -5.48 11.99 -5.16
N ILE A 51 -5.32 10.71 -5.42
CA ILE A 51 -4.84 10.21 -6.70
C ILE A 51 -5.96 9.53 -7.47
N ASP A 52 -5.71 9.30 -8.75
CA ASP A 52 -6.65 8.59 -9.61
C ASP A 52 -6.74 7.13 -9.20
N GLU A 53 -7.82 6.48 -9.61
CA GLU A 53 -8.06 5.10 -9.29
C GLU A 53 -6.92 4.20 -9.73
N LEU A 54 -6.53 3.29 -8.83
CA LEU A 54 -5.53 2.28 -9.12
C LEU A 54 -6.17 1.18 -9.95
N GLY A 55 -5.66 0.96 -11.15
CA GLY A 55 -6.16 -0.11 -12.01
C GLY A 55 -5.72 -1.47 -11.50
N GLU A 56 -6.36 -2.52 -12.01
CA GLU A 56 -6.01 -3.88 -11.64
C GLU A 56 -4.57 -4.22 -12.02
N GLU A 57 -4.12 -3.70 -13.15
CA GLU A 57 -2.75 -3.95 -13.61
C GLU A 57 -1.74 -3.34 -12.67
N GLU A 58 -1.97 -2.11 -12.23
CA GLU A 58 -1.08 -1.46 -11.27
C GLU A 58 -1.09 -2.20 -9.95
N ALA A 59 -2.26 -2.57 -9.47
CA ALA A 59 -2.37 -3.30 -8.21
C ALA A 59 -1.67 -4.64 -8.28
N SER A 60 -1.77 -5.32 -9.41
CA SER A 60 -1.13 -6.63 -9.61
C SER A 60 0.39 -6.54 -9.63
N SER A 61 0.93 -5.41 -10.09
CA SER A 61 2.36 -5.23 -10.19
C SER A 61 2.99 -4.82 -8.87
N ILE A 62 2.17 -4.44 -7.89
CA ILE A 62 2.65 -4.03 -6.57
C ILE A 62 2.72 -5.25 -5.67
N SER A 63 3.93 -5.62 -5.26
CA SER A 63 4.10 -6.75 -4.36
C SER A 63 4.69 -6.34 -3.02
N THR A 64 5.41 -5.22 -2.98
CA THR A 64 6.00 -4.72 -1.72
C THR A 64 5.56 -3.28 -1.47
N VAL A 65 5.78 -2.83 -0.24
CA VAL A 65 5.51 -1.44 0.13
C VAL A 65 6.35 -0.50 -0.73
N GLY A 66 7.59 -0.88 -1.01
CA GLY A 66 8.46 -0.09 -1.87
C GLY A 66 7.91 0.11 -3.27
N ASP A 67 7.31 -0.93 -3.83
CA ASP A 67 6.66 -0.82 -5.14
C ASP A 67 5.55 0.21 -5.11
N LEU A 68 4.75 0.21 -4.06
CA LEU A 68 3.65 1.15 -3.91
C LEU A 68 4.16 2.58 -3.74
N VAL A 69 5.22 2.76 -2.94
CA VAL A 69 5.81 4.08 -2.76
C VAL A 69 6.29 4.63 -4.11
N ARG A 70 6.96 3.81 -4.89
CA ARG A 70 7.44 4.23 -6.22
C ARG A 70 6.28 4.60 -7.13
N PHE A 71 5.20 3.84 -7.07
CA PHE A 71 4.01 4.16 -7.86
C PHE A 71 3.45 5.53 -7.47
N LEU A 72 3.33 5.79 -6.18
CA LEU A 72 2.80 7.06 -5.69
C LEU A 72 3.71 8.23 -6.04
N GLN A 73 5.02 8.02 -6.00
CA GLN A 73 5.98 9.08 -6.34
C GLN A 73 5.98 9.42 -7.81
N SER A 74 5.55 8.50 -8.65
CA SER A 74 5.51 8.73 -10.09
C SER A 74 4.23 9.47 -10.52
N LYS A 75 3.31 9.69 -9.61
CA LYS A 75 2.08 10.45 -9.86
C LYS A 75 2.24 11.94 -9.45
#